data_e0613ec7f98bba46baacc96b12f1357e
#
_entry.id   e0613ec7f98bba46baacc96b12f1357e
#
_cell.length_a   1.000
_cell.length_b   1.000
_cell.length_c   1.000
_cell.angle_alpha   90.00
_cell.angle_beta   90.00
_cell.angle_gamma   90.00
#
_symmetry.space_group_name_H-M   'P 1'
#
loop_
_entity.id
_entity.type
_entity.pdbx_description
1 polymer ?
#
loop_
_entity_poly.entity_id
_entity_poly.type
_entity_poly.pdbx_seq_one_letter_code
_entity_poly.pdbx_strand_id
1 'polypeptide(L)'
;WRKRGGHLLSKHRYLSAQMQAYLAEGLWLDMARAANKSCAQLAGGLRKHSAAEILFDPQANIIFFNMPRREHKRMLDAGAVYYVMNGDPESGDPDEMLMGRLVTDWSMTEDRVNQFLDLLLD
;
A
#
# COMPACT_ATOMS: atom_id res chain seq x y z
N TRP A 1 -26.45 -5.31 25.88
CA TRP A 1 -25.54 -4.51 25.04
C TRP A 1 -24.82 -5.37 24.02
N ARG A 2 -24.14 -6.45 24.41
CA ARG A 2 -23.36 -7.35 23.52
C ARG A 2 -24.17 -7.87 22.32
N LYS A 3 -25.42 -8.32 22.56
CA LYS A 3 -26.34 -8.80 21.52
C LYS A 3 -26.73 -7.68 20.53
N ARG A 4 -27.03 -6.48 21.05
CA ARG A 4 -27.40 -5.31 20.23
C ARG A 4 -26.23 -4.83 19.35
N GLY A 5 -25.00 -4.99 19.82
CA GLY A 5 -23.79 -4.64 19.06
C GLY A 5 -23.33 -5.70 18.04
N GLY A 6 -24.10 -6.78 17.82
CA GLY A 6 -23.71 -7.84 16.91
C GLY A 6 -22.58 -8.75 17.42
N HIS A 7 -22.16 -8.61 18.68
CA HIS A 7 -21.02 -9.34 19.24
C HIS A 7 -21.38 -10.72 19.82
N LEU A 8 -22.38 -11.40 19.29
CA LEU A 8 -22.71 -12.78 19.63
C LEU A 8 -22.09 -13.76 18.63
N LEU A 9 -20.80 -13.68 18.44
CA LEU A 9 -20.07 -14.66 17.63
C LEU A 9 -19.84 -15.94 18.46
N SER A 10 -20.10 -17.09 17.88
CA SER A 10 -19.61 -18.35 18.44
C SER A 10 -18.09 -18.37 18.43
N LYS A 11 -17.47 -19.04 19.39
CA LYS A 11 -16.01 -19.20 19.43
C LYS A 11 -15.23 -17.88 19.60
N HIS A 12 -15.75 -16.93 20.34
CA HIS A 12 -15.07 -15.66 20.67
C HIS A 12 -13.62 -15.82 21.13
N ARG A 13 -13.32 -16.93 21.81
CA ARG A 13 -11.97 -17.23 22.31
C ARG A 13 -10.90 -17.18 21.19
N TYR A 14 -11.24 -17.58 19.97
CA TYR A 14 -10.29 -17.55 18.85
C TYR A 14 -9.96 -16.12 18.42
N LEU A 15 -10.95 -15.25 18.38
CA LEU A 15 -10.74 -13.82 18.10
C LEU A 15 -9.95 -13.14 19.22
N SER A 16 -10.30 -13.47 20.47
CA SER A 16 -9.60 -12.92 21.65
C SER A 16 -8.15 -13.37 21.70
N ALA A 17 -7.87 -14.65 21.38
CA ALA A 17 -6.52 -15.17 21.35
C ALA A 17 -5.65 -14.50 20.27
N GLN A 18 -6.20 -14.24 19.07
CA GLN A 18 -5.51 -13.50 18.02
C GLN A 18 -5.19 -12.07 18.47
N MET A 19 -6.17 -11.39 19.06
CA MET A 19 -5.98 -10.02 19.56
C MET A 19 -4.96 -9.98 20.71
N GLN A 20 -5.02 -10.95 21.63
CA GLN A 20 -4.07 -11.07 22.72
C GLN A 20 -2.65 -11.28 22.21
N ALA A 21 -2.46 -12.19 21.24
CA ALA A 21 -1.15 -12.43 20.62
C ALA A 21 -0.63 -11.20 19.88
N TYR A 22 -1.49 -10.52 19.12
CA TYR A 22 -1.13 -9.31 18.39
C TYR A 22 -0.68 -8.17 19.29
N LEU A 23 -1.32 -8.01 20.46
CA LEU A 23 -0.99 -6.96 21.43
C LEU A 23 0.16 -7.36 22.38
N ALA A 24 0.51 -8.66 22.45
CA ALA A 24 1.56 -9.13 23.34
C ALA A 24 2.94 -8.59 22.91
N GLU A 25 3.75 -8.24 23.91
CA GLU A 25 5.18 -7.89 23.74
C GLU A 25 5.49 -6.80 22.69
N GLY A 26 4.49 -6.00 22.32
CA GLY A 26 4.66 -4.93 21.35
C GLY A 26 4.68 -5.37 19.88
N LEU A 27 4.30 -6.61 19.57
CA LEU A 27 4.30 -7.17 18.20
C LEU A 27 3.63 -6.24 17.19
N TRP A 28 2.48 -5.64 17.52
CA TRP A 28 1.75 -4.72 16.68
C TRP A 28 2.56 -3.46 16.32
N LEU A 29 3.41 -2.98 17.26
CA LEU A 29 4.29 -1.85 17.01
C LEU A 29 5.42 -2.21 16.03
N ASP A 30 6.00 -3.40 16.19
CA ASP A 30 7.08 -3.85 15.31
C ASP A 30 6.56 -4.09 13.89
N MET A 31 5.38 -4.67 13.76
CA MET A 31 4.71 -4.83 12.46
C MET A 31 4.39 -3.47 11.81
N ALA A 32 3.88 -2.52 12.58
CA ALA A 32 3.60 -1.17 12.07
C ALA A 32 4.90 -0.44 11.64
N ARG A 33 5.98 -0.55 12.42
CA ARG A 33 7.28 0.02 12.06
C ARG A 33 7.84 -0.57 10.77
N ALA A 34 7.72 -1.89 10.59
CA ALA A 34 8.16 -2.57 9.37
C ALA A 34 7.36 -2.07 8.16
N ALA A 35 6.03 -2.01 8.26
CA ALA A 35 5.17 -1.49 7.20
C ALA A 35 5.51 -0.04 6.84
N ASN A 36 5.66 0.83 7.84
CA ASN A 36 5.98 2.24 7.63
C ASN A 36 7.39 2.45 7.04
N LYS A 37 8.36 1.61 7.41
CA LYS A 37 9.71 1.64 6.81
C LYS A 37 9.65 1.34 5.32
N SER A 38 8.94 0.29 4.91
CA SER A 38 8.76 -0.06 3.50
C SER A 38 8.02 1.04 2.72
N CYS A 39 7.01 1.66 3.35
CA CYS A 39 6.30 2.81 2.79
C CYS A 39 7.23 4.00 2.54
N ALA A 40 8.07 4.34 3.51
CA ALA A 40 9.02 5.45 3.38
C ALA A 40 10.04 5.20 2.26
N GLN A 41 10.51 3.96 2.10
CA GLN A 41 11.41 3.57 1.01
C GLN A 41 10.73 3.73 -0.36
N LEU A 42 9.50 3.21 -0.53
CA LEU A 42 8.70 3.39 -1.75
C LEU A 42 8.45 4.87 -2.07
N ALA A 43 8.05 5.66 -1.09
CA ALA A 43 7.84 7.09 -1.26
C ALA A 43 9.12 7.81 -1.68
N GLY A 44 10.27 7.41 -1.12
CA GLY A 44 11.57 7.93 -1.51
C GLY A 44 11.94 7.63 -2.96
N GLY A 45 11.57 6.45 -3.47
CA GLY A 45 11.74 6.07 -4.86
C GLY A 45 10.81 6.84 -5.80
N LEU A 46 9.50 6.90 -5.46
CA LEU A 46 8.52 7.66 -6.23
C LEU A 46 8.91 9.14 -6.39
N ARG A 47 9.43 9.78 -5.34
CA ARG A 47 9.89 11.18 -5.42
C ARG A 47 11.05 11.42 -6.39
N LYS A 48 11.79 10.39 -6.74
CA LYS A 48 12.89 10.48 -7.73
C LYS A 48 12.40 10.31 -9.17
N HIS A 49 11.20 9.79 -9.36
CA HIS A 49 10.63 9.58 -10.67
C HIS A 49 9.98 10.87 -11.18
N SER A 50 10.41 11.36 -12.34
CA SER A 50 10.01 12.67 -12.87
C SER A 50 8.52 12.79 -13.22
N ALA A 51 7.86 11.67 -13.52
CA ALA A 51 6.44 11.63 -13.86
C ALA A 51 5.52 11.31 -12.68
N ALA A 52 6.07 11.03 -11.48
CA ALA A 52 5.29 10.70 -10.30
C ALA A 52 5.19 11.88 -9.34
N GLU A 53 3.99 12.18 -8.89
CA GLU A 53 3.70 13.21 -7.89
C GLU A 53 3.02 12.59 -6.67
N ILE A 54 3.66 12.64 -5.51
CA ILE A 54 3.04 12.21 -4.25
C ILE A 54 2.07 13.29 -3.78
N LEU A 55 0.79 12.92 -3.63
CA LEU A 55 -0.28 13.86 -3.28
C LEU A 55 -0.27 14.29 -1.81
N PHE A 56 0.10 13.37 -0.92
CA PHE A 56 0.15 13.60 0.52
C PHE A 56 1.41 12.96 1.07
N ASP A 57 2.11 13.63 1.98
CA ASP A 57 3.26 13.03 2.65
C ASP A 57 2.81 11.83 3.50
N PRO A 58 3.31 10.61 3.25
CA PRO A 58 2.83 9.41 3.94
C PRO A 58 3.09 9.48 5.45
N GLN A 59 2.03 9.38 6.26
CA GLN A 59 2.11 9.34 7.73
C GLN A 59 2.11 7.91 8.28
N ALA A 60 1.79 6.93 7.42
CA ALA A 60 1.70 5.51 7.77
C ALA A 60 2.13 4.66 6.57
N ASN A 61 1.43 3.57 6.32
CA ASN A 61 1.78 2.55 5.32
C ASN A 61 1.01 2.68 3.99
N ILE A 62 0.54 3.89 3.65
CA ILE A 62 -0.22 4.14 2.42
C ILE A 62 0.34 5.35 1.68
N ILE A 63 0.43 5.25 0.35
CA ILE A 63 0.86 6.31 -0.55
C ILE A 63 -0.22 6.56 -1.59
N PHE A 64 -0.58 7.82 -1.78
CA PHE A 64 -1.37 8.29 -2.91
C PHE A 64 -0.48 9.13 -3.81
N PHE A 65 -0.46 8.81 -5.09
CA PHE A 65 0.40 9.47 -6.06
C PHE A 65 -0.29 9.60 -7.41
N ASN A 66 0.04 10.63 -8.16
CA ASN A 66 -0.39 10.78 -9.54
C ASN A 66 0.73 10.39 -10.50
N MET A 67 0.37 9.73 -11.59
CA MET A 67 1.21 9.53 -12.77
C MET A 67 0.36 9.59 -14.04
N PRO A 68 0.96 9.86 -15.22
CA PRO A 68 0.25 9.72 -16.49
C PRO A 68 -0.28 8.28 -16.68
N ARG A 69 -1.43 8.15 -17.34
CA ARG A 69 -2.06 6.86 -17.67
C ARG A 69 -1.07 5.89 -18.31
N ARG A 70 -0.26 6.33 -19.27
CA ARG A 70 0.76 5.50 -19.94
C ARG A 70 1.75 4.88 -18.95
N GLU A 71 2.15 5.60 -17.89
CA GLU A 71 3.06 5.09 -16.88
C GLU A 71 2.38 4.05 -15.98
N HIS A 72 1.14 4.29 -15.57
CA HIS A 72 0.36 3.27 -14.86
C HIS A 72 0.23 1.99 -15.69
N LYS A 73 -0.14 2.14 -16.97
CA LYS A 73 -0.25 0.98 -17.88
C LYS A 73 1.09 0.24 -18.01
N ARG A 74 2.17 0.93 -18.25
CA ARG A 74 3.52 0.35 -18.37
C ARG A 74 3.89 -0.45 -17.11
N MET A 75 3.68 0.12 -15.93
CA MET A 75 3.95 -0.53 -14.66
C MET A 75 3.10 -1.80 -14.46
N LEU A 76 1.81 -1.74 -14.75
CA LEU A 76 0.89 -2.88 -14.63
C LEU A 76 1.24 -3.99 -15.63
N ASP A 77 1.55 -3.64 -16.88
CA ASP A 77 1.99 -4.59 -17.92
C ASP A 77 3.32 -5.28 -17.54
N ALA A 78 4.20 -4.55 -16.84
CA ALA A 78 5.46 -5.08 -16.31
C ALA A 78 5.27 -5.94 -15.03
N GLY A 79 4.04 -6.09 -14.55
CA GLY A 79 3.70 -6.98 -13.42
C GLY A 79 3.56 -6.28 -12.07
N ALA A 80 3.59 -4.95 -12.01
CA ALA A 80 3.25 -4.23 -10.78
C ALA A 80 1.78 -4.44 -10.43
N VAL A 81 1.47 -4.57 -9.14
CA VAL A 81 0.10 -4.78 -8.65
C VAL A 81 -0.26 -3.69 -7.65
N TYR A 82 -1.16 -2.79 -8.05
CA TYR A 82 -1.70 -1.74 -7.19
C TYR A 82 -3.01 -1.18 -7.75
N TYR A 83 -3.68 -0.34 -7.00
CA TYR A 83 -4.94 0.26 -7.42
C TYR A 83 -4.73 1.59 -8.12
N VAL A 84 -5.33 1.73 -9.31
CA VAL A 84 -5.61 3.02 -9.96
C VAL A 84 -7.03 3.44 -9.57
N MET A 85 -7.17 4.62 -8.97
CA MET A 85 -8.38 5.00 -8.20
C MET A 85 -9.42 5.77 -9.02
N ASN A 86 -9.01 6.53 -10.03
CA ASN A 86 -9.86 7.53 -10.70
C ASN A 86 -9.86 7.42 -12.22
N GLY A 87 -9.68 6.22 -12.76
CA GLY A 87 -9.71 5.98 -14.20
C GLY A 87 -9.32 4.57 -14.56
N ASP A 88 -9.52 4.23 -15.82
CA ASP A 88 -9.11 2.95 -16.39
C ASP A 88 -7.69 3.11 -16.98
N PRO A 89 -6.67 2.38 -16.51
CA PRO A 89 -5.33 2.45 -17.07
C PRO A 89 -5.25 1.94 -18.51
N GLU A 90 -6.23 1.13 -18.96
CA GLU A 90 -6.22 0.52 -20.28
C GLU A 90 -6.82 1.41 -21.38
N SER A 91 -7.61 2.43 -21.04
CA SER A 91 -8.34 3.24 -22.02
C SER A 91 -8.39 4.71 -21.65
N GLY A 92 -8.24 5.59 -22.64
CA GLY A 92 -8.32 7.04 -22.51
C GLY A 92 -7.07 7.77 -22.96
N ASP A 93 -6.97 9.06 -22.62
CA ASP A 93 -5.81 9.88 -22.93
C ASP A 93 -4.56 9.35 -22.18
N PRO A 94 -3.47 8.99 -22.88
CA PRO A 94 -2.26 8.45 -22.26
C PRO A 94 -1.56 9.44 -21.33
N ASP A 95 -1.79 10.74 -21.50
CA ASP A 95 -1.18 11.79 -20.69
C ASP A 95 -2.07 12.24 -19.51
N GLU A 96 -3.30 11.74 -19.45
CA GLU A 96 -4.17 12.02 -18.31
C GLU A 96 -3.56 11.51 -17.01
N MET A 97 -3.51 12.40 -16.00
CA MET A 97 -2.98 12.07 -14.68
C MET A 97 -3.98 11.22 -13.90
N LEU A 98 -3.62 9.99 -13.61
CA LEU A 98 -4.42 9.09 -12.78
C LEU A 98 -3.79 8.93 -11.39
N MET A 99 -4.66 8.73 -10.40
CA MET A 99 -4.23 8.52 -9.02
C MET A 99 -4.01 7.03 -8.75
N GLY A 100 -2.80 6.68 -8.36
CA GLY A 100 -2.45 5.37 -7.82
C GLY A 100 -2.46 5.34 -6.30
N ARG A 101 -2.72 4.15 -5.75
CA ARG A 101 -2.62 3.87 -4.32
C ARG A 101 -1.74 2.67 -4.07
N LEU A 102 -0.68 2.86 -3.30
CA LEU A 102 0.18 1.79 -2.79
C LEU A 102 -0.06 1.61 -1.29
N VAL A 103 -0.05 0.36 -0.85
CA VAL A 103 -0.14 0.01 0.57
C VAL A 103 0.95 -1.00 0.88
N THR A 104 1.69 -0.76 1.93
CA THR A 104 2.70 -1.69 2.45
C THR A 104 2.20 -2.38 3.70
N ASP A 105 2.73 -3.56 3.96
CA ASP A 105 2.48 -4.31 5.19
C ASP A 105 3.79 -4.77 5.85
N TRP A 106 3.66 -5.41 6.99
CA TRP A 106 4.79 -5.90 7.78
C TRP A 106 5.59 -7.01 7.10
N SER A 107 5.00 -7.72 6.13
CA SER A 107 5.65 -8.81 5.40
C SER A 107 6.40 -8.35 4.15
N MET A 108 6.28 -7.05 3.79
CA MET A 108 6.96 -6.47 2.66
C MET A 108 8.48 -6.48 2.87
N THR A 109 9.18 -7.21 2.01
CA THR A 109 10.65 -7.27 2.06
C THR A 109 11.27 -6.10 1.29
N GLU A 110 12.52 -5.76 1.64
CA GLU A 110 13.28 -4.73 0.94
C GLU A 110 13.47 -5.08 -0.55
N ASP A 111 13.68 -6.37 -0.87
CA ASP A 111 13.81 -6.84 -2.26
C ASP A 111 12.53 -6.59 -3.08
N ARG A 112 11.35 -6.81 -2.51
CA ARG A 112 10.08 -6.52 -3.18
C ARG A 112 9.87 -5.03 -3.41
N VAL A 113 10.29 -4.20 -2.46
CA VAL A 113 10.26 -2.75 -2.61
C VAL A 113 11.19 -2.33 -3.76
N ASN A 114 12.41 -2.87 -3.78
CA ASN A 114 13.38 -2.57 -4.83
C ASN A 114 12.90 -3.04 -6.20
N GLN A 115 12.35 -4.26 -6.32
CA GLN A 115 11.75 -4.75 -7.57
C GLN A 115 10.66 -3.82 -8.12
N PHE A 116 9.79 -3.29 -7.24
CA PHE A 116 8.79 -2.31 -7.67
C PHE A 116 9.44 -1.00 -8.14
N LEU A 117 10.46 -0.53 -7.43
CA LEU A 117 11.17 0.70 -7.80
C LEU A 117 11.97 0.55 -9.10
N ASP A 118 12.52 -0.64 -9.37
CA ASP A 118 13.22 -0.93 -10.63
C ASP A 118 12.24 -0.83 -11.82
N LEU A 119 11.02 -1.35 -11.70
CA LEU A 119 9.98 -1.19 -12.71
C LEU A 119 9.59 0.28 -12.96
N LEU A 120 9.80 1.14 -11.98
CA LEU A 120 9.51 2.56 -12.10
C LEU A 120 10.56 3.30 -12.96
N LEU A 121 11.80 2.77 -13.01
CA LEU A 121 12.94 3.42 -13.66
C LEU A 121 13.15 2.98 -15.11
N ASP A 122 12.54 1.84 -15.51
CA ASP A 122 12.59 1.29 -16.87
C ASP A 122 11.55 1.98 -17.78
#